data_9802b304873e9e17765b47a4e8d7f30d
#
_entry.id   9802b304873e9e17765b47a4e8d7f30d
#
_cell.length_a   1.000
_cell.length_b   1.000
_cell.length_c   1.000
_cell.angle_alpha   90.00
_cell.angle_beta   90.00
_cell.angle_gamma   90.00
#
_symmetry.space_group_name_H-M   'P 1'
#
loop_
_entity.id
_entity.type
_entity.pdbx_description
1 polymer ?
#
loop_
_entity_poly.entity_id
_entity_poly.type
_entity_poly.pdbx_seq_one_letter_code
_entity_poly.pdbx_strand_id
1 'polypeptide(L)'
;MSLYLIRHAKAGKKSQFEGPDVQRPLDEAGWLQAKALATTIASCNPTCLLSSPYLRCMQTLQDLGERTGQPVQQEARLAENSDIGEFVGLLEAVADGAVLCSHGDMIPAAIRLLERRGMNMTTEPDTRKASVWVLDRDGEVFTSAAAWPPPTI
;
A
#
# COMPACT_ATOMS: atom_id res chain seq x y z
N MET A 1 7.11 3.29 -15.84
CA MET A 1 6.43 4.19 -14.88
C MET A 1 5.91 3.36 -13.72
N SER A 2 5.93 3.90 -12.53
CA SER A 2 5.76 3.09 -11.31
C SER A 2 4.49 3.39 -10.55
N LEU A 3 4.00 2.36 -9.84
CA LEU A 3 3.01 2.47 -8.76
C LEU A 3 3.69 2.12 -7.45
N TYR A 4 3.14 2.59 -6.34
CA TYR A 4 3.62 2.29 -4.99
C TYR A 4 2.49 1.63 -4.21
N LEU A 5 2.68 0.35 -3.87
CA LEU A 5 1.69 -0.45 -3.16
C LEU A 5 2.20 -0.72 -1.74
N ILE A 6 1.56 -0.13 -0.75
CA ILE A 6 2.02 -0.10 0.63
C ILE A 6 1.14 -0.98 1.50
N ARG A 7 1.73 -1.90 2.26
CA ARG A 7 1.02 -2.54 3.35
C ARG A 7 0.90 -1.55 4.50
N HIS A 8 -0.29 -1.44 5.10
CA HIS A 8 -0.50 -0.52 6.23
C HIS A 8 0.59 -0.71 7.31
N ALA A 9 0.90 0.38 8.00
CA ALA A 9 1.88 0.39 9.08
C ALA A 9 1.36 -0.37 10.31
N LYS A 10 2.20 -0.51 11.32
CA LYS A 10 1.89 -1.29 12.51
C LYS A 10 0.66 -0.75 13.23
N ALA A 11 -0.30 -1.61 13.48
CA ALA A 11 -1.51 -1.31 14.23
C ALA A 11 -1.52 -2.10 15.53
N GLY A 12 -2.33 -1.67 16.48
CA GLY A 12 -2.52 -2.41 17.72
C GLY A 12 -3.03 -3.83 17.46
N LYS A 13 -2.87 -4.71 18.44
CA LYS A 13 -3.28 -6.11 18.28
C LYS A 13 -4.80 -6.21 18.16
N LYS A 14 -5.25 -6.95 17.15
CA LYS A 14 -6.67 -7.19 16.90
C LYS A 14 -7.37 -7.76 18.13
N SER A 15 -6.71 -8.69 18.86
CA SER A 15 -7.25 -9.33 20.06
C SER A 15 -7.43 -8.38 21.24
N GLN A 16 -6.80 -7.22 21.23
CA GLN A 16 -6.84 -6.23 22.30
C GLN A 16 -7.67 -5.00 21.95
N PHE A 17 -8.16 -4.91 20.72
CA PHE A 17 -8.96 -3.77 20.29
C PHE A 17 -10.45 -4.04 20.51
N GLU A 18 -11.11 -3.10 21.20
CA GLU A 18 -12.56 -3.14 21.42
C GLU A 18 -13.25 -2.35 20.31
N GLY A 19 -14.13 -3.03 19.57
CA GLY A 19 -14.88 -2.45 18.49
C GLY A 19 -14.60 -3.12 17.14
N PRO A 20 -15.20 -2.59 16.05
CA PRO A 20 -15.02 -3.16 14.72
C PRO A 20 -13.57 -3.05 14.26
N ASP A 21 -13.04 -4.12 13.66
CA ASP A 21 -11.65 -4.16 13.19
C ASP A 21 -11.35 -3.06 12.17
N VAL A 22 -12.34 -2.63 11.40
CA VAL A 22 -12.18 -1.53 10.43
C VAL A 22 -11.77 -0.22 11.10
N GLN A 23 -12.07 -0.05 12.38
CA GLN A 23 -11.72 1.15 13.17
C GLN A 23 -10.45 1.01 13.99
N ARG A 24 -9.76 -0.11 13.92
CA ARG A 24 -8.52 -0.32 14.68
C ARG A 24 -7.41 0.57 14.12
N PRO A 25 -6.86 1.49 14.95
CA PRO A 25 -5.89 2.49 14.49
C PRO A 25 -4.46 1.95 14.47
N LEU A 26 -3.56 2.72 13.85
CA LEU A 26 -2.14 2.52 14.02
C LEU A 26 -1.75 2.67 15.49
N ASP A 27 -0.74 1.91 15.93
CA ASP A 27 -0.11 2.14 17.22
C ASP A 27 0.99 3.22 17.09
N GLU A 28 1.69 3.50 18.19
CA GLU A 28 2.72 4.53 18.21
C GLU A 28 3.84 4.22 17.20
N ALA A 29 4.30 2.97 17.14
CA ALA A 29 5.32 2.56 16.19
C ALA A 29 4.82 2.71 14.74
N GLY A 30 3.55 2.40 14.49
CA GLY A 30 2.94 2.57 13.18
C GLY A 30 2.88 4.01 12.71
N TRP A 31 2.60 4.95 13.61
CA TRP A 31 2.63 6.37 13.26
C TRP A 31 4.05 6.84 12.89
N LEU A 32 5.08 6.33 13.58
CA LEU A 32 6.47 6.63 13.22
C LEU A 32 6.83 6.05 11.86
N GLN A 33 6.39 4.83 11.56
CA GLN A 33 6.57 4.23 10.24
C GLN A 33 5.88 5.03 9.15
N ALA A 34 4.64 5.45 9.39
CA ALA A 34 3.86 6.24 8.42
C ALA A 34 4.56 7.59 8.12
N LYS A 35 5.11 8.22 9.15
CA LYS A 35 5.85 9.48 8.99
C LYS A 35 7.11 9.29 8.15
N ALA A 36 7.85 8.20 8.39
CA ALA A 36 9.05 7.89 7.61
C ALA A 36 8.71 7.57 6.16
N LEU A 37 7.63 6.80 5.93
CA LEU A 37 7.12 6.53 4.58
C LEU A 37 6.75 7.81 3.85
N ALA A 38 6.06 8.73 4.53
CA ALA A 38 5.66 10.00 3.94
C ALA A 38 6.86 10.79 3.43
N THR A 39 7.96 10.82 4.18
CA THR A 39 9.19 11.49 3.77
C THR A 39 9.75 10.88 2.49
N THR A 40 9.82 9.55 2.42
CA THR A 40 10.38 8.84 1.26
C THR A 40 9.47 8.97 0.04
N ILE A 41 8.18 8.70 0.20
CA ILE A 41 7.23 8.65 -0.92
C ILE A 41 6.94 10.04 -1.47
N ALA A 42 6.94 11.08 -0.62
CA ALA A 42 6.73 12.45 -1.11
C ALA A 42 7.76 12.85 -2.18
N SER A 43 9.00 12.37 -2.04
CA SER A 43 10.04 12.64 -3.03
C SER A 43 9.85 11.89 -4.35
N CYS A 44 8.94 10.94 -4.40
CA CYS A 44 8.61 10.19 -5.60
C CYS A 44 7.51 10.85 -6.45
N ASN A 45 7.06 12.03 -6.06
CA ASN A 45 6.04 12.82 -6.76
C ASN A 45 4.73 12.02 -6.99
N PRO A 46 4.05 11.58 -5.93
CA PRO A 46 2.83 10.79 -6.08
C PRO A 46 1.73 11.58 -6.80
N THR A 47 0.97 10.90 -7.65
CA THR A 47 -0.09 11.51 -8.45
C THR A 47 -1.47 11.41 -7.81
N CYS A 48 -1.70 10.40 -6.99
CA CYS A 48 -2.92 10.24 -6.19
C CYS A 48 -2.67 9.25 -5.05
N LEU A 49 -3.49 9.36 -4.01
CA LEU A 49 -3.40 8.51 -2.83
C LEU A 49 -4.72 7.76 -2.65
N LEU A 50 -4.68 6.45 -2.75
CA LEU A 50 -5.84 5.58 -2.59
C LEU A 50 -5.60 4.64 -1.42
N SER A 51 -6.64 4.40 -0.62
CA SER A 51 -6.51 3.58 0.58
C SER A 51 -7.70 2.66 0.77
N SER A 52 -7.44 1.47 1.28
CA SER A 52 -8.49 0.68 1.91
C SER A 52 -9.27 1.57 2.88
N PRO A 53 -10.60 1.39 3.01
CA PRO A 53 -11.40 2.16 3.97
C PRO A 53 -11.02 1.91 5.44
N TYR A 54 -10.26 0.85 5.74
CA TYR A 54 -9.83 0.55 7.10
C TYR A 54 -8.97 1.68 7.65
N LEU A 55 -9.25 2.08 8.90
CA LEU A 55 -8.60 3.24 9.51
C LEU A 55 -7.07 3.13 9.49
N ARG A 56 -6.51 1.95 9.77
CA ARG A 56 -5.06 1.75 9.77
C ARG A 56 -4.40 2.01 8.42
N CYS A 57 -5.12 1.77 7.33
CA CYS A 57 -4.65 2.09 5.98
C CYS A 57 -4.75 3.59 5.70
N MET A 58 -5.87 4.21 6.05
CA MET A 58 -6.06 5.65 5.89
C MET A 58 -5.01 6.43 6.67
N GLN A 59 -4.74 6.02 7.91
CA GLN A 59 -3.72 6.67 8.75
C GLN A 59 -2.30 6.47 8.22
N THR A 60 -2.02 5.32 7.58
CA THR A 60 -0.71 5.10 6.97
C THR A 60 -0.38 6.15 5.92
N LEU A 61 -1.39 6.64 5.17
CA LEU A 61 -1.21 7.64 4.13
C LEU A 61 -1.50 9.08 4.59
N GLN A 62 -1.97 9.29 5.82
CA GLN A 62 -2.42 10.60 6.30
C GLN A 62 -1.31 11.66 6.22
N ASP A 63 -0.13 11.38 6.75
CA ASP A 63 0.98 12.33 6.75
C ASP A 63 1.46 12.63 5.32
N LEU A 64 1.49 11.62 4.45
CA LEU A 64 1.81 11.80 3.04
C LEU A 64 0.81 12.74 2.36
N GLY A 65 -0.48 12.56 2.65
CA GLY A 65 -1.52 13.44 2.12
C GLY A 65 -1.34 14.89 2.56
N GLU A 66 -1.03 15.10 3.83
CA GLU A 66 -0.76 16.44 4.37
C GLU A 66 0.46 17.08 3.71
N ARG A 67 1.55 16.32 3.54
CA ARG A 67 2.80 16.82 2.94
C ARG A 67 2.64 17.17 1.48
N THR A 68 1.83 16.43 0.74
CA THR A 68 1.68 16.61 -0.71
C THR A 68 0.48 17.46 -1.08
N GLY A 69 -0.38 17.79 -0.12
CA GLY A 69 -1.62 18.52 -0.37
C GLY A 69 -2.66 17.69 -1.10
N GLN A 70 -2.53 16.37 -1.09
CA GLN A 70 -3.44 15.46 -1.80
C GLN A 70 -4.39 14.77 -0.81
N PRO A 71 -5.67 14.59 -1.17
CA PRO A 71 -6.58 13.84 -0.31
C PRO A 71 -6.27 12.35 -0.37
N VAL A 72 -6.46 11.67 0.77
CA VAL A 72 -6.44 10.20 0.81
C VAL A 72 -7.84 9.72 0.48
N GLN A 73 -8.02 9.09 -0.67
CA GLN A 73 -9.32 8.64 -1.15
C GLN A 73 -9.54 7.19 -0.77
N GLN A 74 -10.73 6.88 -0.27
CA GLN A 74 -11.11 5.50 0.05
C GLN A 74 -11.40 4.72 -1.22
N GLU A 75 -10.92 3.48 -1.27
CA GLU A 75 -11.15 2.58 -2.39
C GLU A 75 -11.48 1.18 -1.85
N ALA A 76 -12.73 0.78 -1.97
CA ALA A 76 -13.21 -0.50 -1.40
C ALA A 76 -12.45 -1.71 -1.94
N ARG A 77 -11.95 -1.66 -3.18
CA ARG A 77 -11.19 -2.77 -3.78
C ARG A 77 -9.86 -3.03 -3.09
N LEU A 78 -9.38 -2.12 -2.24
CA LEU A 78 -8.16 -2.29 -1.46
C LEU A 78 -8.40 -2.90 -0.08
N ALA A 79 -9.65 -3.17 0.30
CA ALA A 79 -9.99 -3.74 1.61
C ALA A 79 -9.55 -5.20 1.74
N GLU A 80 -9.46 -5.68 3.01
CA GLU A 80 -9.25 -7.10 3.27
C GLU A 80 -10.34 -7.94 2.61
N ASN A 81 -9.98 -9.14 2.20
CA ASN A 81 -10.91 -10.12 1.62
C ASN A 81 -11.64 -9.62 0.37
N SER A 82 -11.06 -8.66 -0.33
CA SER A 82 -11.60 -8.19 -1.61
C SER A 82 -11.35 -9.20 -2.72
N ASP A 83 -12.04 -9.05 -3.83
CA ASP A 83 -11.80 -9.89 -5.00
C ASP A 83 -10.45 -9.54 -5.63
N ILE A 84 -9.60 -10.56 -5.82
CA ILE A 84 -8.24 -10.33 -6.35
C ILE A 84 -8.25 -9.80 -7.78
N GLY A 85 -9.21 -10.21 -8.59
CA GLY A 85 -9.35 -9.71 -9.95
C GLY A 85 -9.67 -8.22 -9.99
N GLU A 86 -10.55 -7.76 -9.09
CA GLU A 86 -10.88 -6.34 -8.97
C GLU A 86 -9.70 -5.55 -8.40
N PHE A 87 -8.97 -6.13 -7.46
CA PHE A 87 -7.77 -5.51 -6.90
C PHE A 87 -6.72 -5.27 -8.00
N VAL A 88 -6.40 -6.30 -8.77
CA VAL A 88 -5.42 -6.18 -9.87
C VAL A 88 -5.95 -5.27 -10.97
N GLY A 89 -7.25 -5.32 -11.26
CA GLY A 89 -7.88 -4.40 -12.23
C GLY A 89 -7.71 -2.93 -11.82
N LEU A 90 -7.81 -2.64 -10.51
CA LEU A 90 -7.53 -1.30 -9.99
C LEU A 90 -6.08 -0.90 -10.24
N LEU A 91 -5.12 -1.80 -9.96
CA LEU A 91 -3.70 -1.51 -10.21
C LEU A 91 -3.44 -1.20 -11.67
N GLU A 92 -4.12 -1.89 -12.58
CA GLU A 92 -3.99 -1.65 -14.01
C GLU A 92 -4.59 -0.30 -14.45
N ALA A 93 -5.66 0.14 -13.77
CA ALA A 93 -6.43 1.32 -14.17
C ALA A 93 -5.89 2.64 -13.61
N VAL A 94 -5.17 2.63 -12.48
CA VAL A 94 -4.71 3.87 -11.86
C VAL A 94 -3.58 4.52 -12.66
N ALA A 95 -3.42 5.83 -12.49
CA ALA A 95 -2.35 6.58 -13.13
C ALA A 95 -0.98 6.18 -12.59
N ASP A 96 0.04 6.34 -13.42
CA ASP A 96 1.43 6.20 -12.95
C ASP A 96 1.69 7.17 -11.80
N GLY A 97 2.47 6.73 -10.83
CA GLY A 97 2.75 7.50 -9.64
C GLY A 97 1.69 7.37 -8.55
N ALA A 98 0.64 6.59 -8.76
CA ALA A 98 -0.36 6.33 -7.73
C ALA A 98 0.24 5.61 -6.54
N VAL A 99 -0.20 5.98 -5.34
CA VAL A 99 0.16 5.33 -4.08
C VAL A 99 -1.08 4.68 -3.51
N LEU A 100 -1.00 3.38 -3.23
CA LEU A 100 -2.14 2.59 -2.76
C LEU A 100 -1.77 1.88 -1.47
N CYS A 101 -2.66 1.95 -0.48
CA CYS A 101 -2.44 1.25 0.80
C CYS A 101 -3.47 0.15 1.01
N SER A 102 -3.00 -1.04 1.33
CA SER A 102 -3.83 -2.22 1.51
C SER A 102 -3.27 -3.14 2.60
N HIS A 103 -3.65 -4.39 2.55
CA HIS A 103 -3.50 -5.36 3.63
C HIS A 103 -2.60 -6.55 3.25
N GLY A 104 -2.16 -7.28 4.28
CA GLY A 104 -1.25 -8.40 4.12
C GLY A 104 -1.83 -9.66 3.48
N ASP A 105 -3.15 -9.75 3.30
CA ASP A 105 -3.78 -10.84 2.54
C ASP A 105 -3.80 -10.53 1.05
N MET A 106 -4.12 -9.28 0.68
CA MET A 106 -4.34 -8.89 -0.72
C MET A 106 -3.04 -8.63 -1.46
N ILE A 107 -2.09 -7.94 -0.83
CA ILE A 107 -0.86 -7.53 -1.52
C ILE A 107 -0.04 -8.73 -2.00
N PRO A 108 0.30 -9.73 -1.15
CA PRO A 108 1.04 -10.89 -1.62
C PRO A 108 0.29 -11.67 -2.70
N ALA A 109 -1.03 -11.76 -2.61
CA ALA A 109 -1.84 -12.45 -3.61
C ALA A 109 -1.74 -11.75 -4.97
N ALA A 110 -1.79 -10.42 -4.98
CA ALA A 110 -1.65 -9.62 -6.21
C ALA A 110 -0.26 -9.79 -6.82
N ILE A 111 0.78 -9.71 -5.99
CA ILE A 111 2.17 -9.88 -6.47
C ILE A 111 2.36 -11.26 -7.11
N ARG A 112 1.87 -12.33 -6.47
CA ARG A 112 1.95 -13.68 -7.04
C ARG A 112 1.21 -13.80 -8.36
N LEU A 113 0.04 -13.17 -8.48
CA LEU A 113 -0.73 -13.19 -9.72
C LEU A 113 0.02 -12.48 -10.84
N LEU A 114 0.57 -11.31 -10.57
CA LEU A 114 1.34 -10.55 -11.56
C LEU A 114 2.62 -11.27 -11.97
N GLU A 115 3.29 -11.93 -11.02
CA GLU A 115 4.47 -12.73 -11.29
C GLU A 115 4.15 -13.89 -12.23
N ARG A 116 3.03 -14.59 -12.00
CA ARG A 116 2.58 -15.66 -12.91
C ARG A 116 2.24 -15.14 -14.31
N ARG A 117 1.90 -13.85 -14.44
CA ARG A 117 1.66 -13.21 -15.73
C ARG A 117 2.94 -12.68 -16.40
N GLY A 118 4.09 -12.89 -15.76
CA GLY A 118 5.39 -12.55 -16.36
C GLY A 118 6.10 -11.37 -15.72
N MET A 119 5.56 -10.77 -14.66
CA MET A 119 6.26 -9.70 -13.95
C MET A 119 7.54 -10.24 -13.31
N ASN A 120 8.64 -9.51 -13.49
CA ASN A 120 9.94 -9.92 -12.97
C ASN A 120 10.19 -9.34 -11.58
N MET A 121 10.56 -10.20 -10.62
CA MET A 121 10.94 -9.78 -9.27
C MET A 121 12.40 -9.35 -9.25
N THR A 122 12.67 -8.10 -8.86
CA THR A 122 14.03 -7.56 -8.84
C THR A 122 14.67 -7.58 -7.46
N THR A 123 13.89 -7.88 -6.42
CA THR A 123 14.36 -8.02 -5.04
C THR A 123 13.74 -9.25 -4.41
N GLU A 124 14.26 -9.67 -3.24
CA GLU A 124 13.54 -10.60 -2.39
C GLU A 124 12.20 -9.98 -1.96
N PRO A 125 11.15 -10.78 -1.78
CA PRO A 125 9.88 -10.28 -1.28
C PRO A 125 9.99 -9.73 0.14
N ASP A 126 9.25 -8.66 0.43
CA ASP A 126 9.07 -8.18 1.79
C ASP A 126 7.58 -7.90 1.98
N THR A 127 6.95 -8.62 2.91
CA THR A 127 5.51 -8.54 3.15
C THR A 127 5.19 -7.95 4.52
N ARG A 128 6.19 -7.44 5.23
CA ARG A 128 6.00 -6.87 6.56
C ARG A 128 5.16 -5.60 6.50
N LYS A 129 4.54 -5.25 7.61
CA LYS A 129 3.80 -3.98 7.75
C LYS A 129 4.72 -2.80 7.43
N ALA A 130 4.20 -1.82 6.73
CA ALA A 130 4.92 -0.64 6.23
C ALA A 130 5.95 -0.94 5.14
N SER A 131 5.97 -2.14 4.58
CA SER A 131 6.75 -2.42 3.37
C SER A 131 6.06 -1.81 2.14
N VAL A 132 6.85 -1.54 1.12
CA VAL A 132 6.38 -0.91 -0.13
C VAL A 132 6.77 -1.79 -1.30
N TRP A 133 5.83 -2.06 -2.18
CA TRP A 133 6.13 -2.63 -3.49
C TRP A 133 6.14 -1.51 -4.52
N VAL A 134 7.24 -1.40 -5.24
CA VAL A 134 7.37 -0.51 -6.39
C VAL A 134 7.14 -1.34 -7.63
N LEU A 135 6.04 -1.09 -8.33
CA LEU A 135 5.62 -1.86 -9.49
C LEU A 135 5.83 -1.03 -10.75
N ASP A 136 6.74 -1.46 -11.60
CA ASP A 136 6.95 -0.83 -12.90
C ASP A 136 6.05 -1.48 -13.94
N ARG A 137 5.58 -0.67 -14.88
CA ARG A 137 4.70 -1.15 -15.94
C ARG A 137 4.94 -0.41 -17.25
N ASP A 138 4.55 -1.08 -18.33
CA ASP A 138 4.46 -0.52 -19.68
C ASP A 138 2.98 -0.60 -20.08
N GLY A 139 2.30 0.56 -20.08
CA GLY A 139 0.86 0.59 -20.22
C GLY A 139 0.19 -0.14 -19.05
N GLU A 140 -0.62 -1.16 -19.34
CA GLU A 140 -1.28 -1.97 -18.32
C GLU A 140 -0.48 -3.22 -17.93
N VAL A 141 0.66 -3.46 -18.58
CA VAL A 141 1.47 -4.66 -18.36
C VAL A 141 2.53 -4.36 -17.30
N PHE A 142 2.44 -5.06 -16.16
CA PHE A 142 3.45 -4.94 -15.10
C PHE A 142 4.69 -5.73 -15.49
N THR A 143 5.84 -5.04 -15.52
CA THR A 143 7.09 -5.59 -16.03
C THR A 143 8.05 -6.01 -14.91
N SER A 144 8.08 -5.27 -13.81
CA SER A 144 8.98 -5.60 -12.69
C SER A 144 8.43 -5.09 -11.36
N ALA A 145 8.90 -5.72 -10.30
CA ALA A 145 8.54 -5.36 -8.93
C ALA A 145 9.76 -5.37 -8.03
N ALA A 146 9.88 -4.34 -7.20
CA ALA A 146 10.89 -4.25 -6.16
C ALA A 146 10.22 -4.03 -4.82
N ALA A 147 10.66 -4.74 -3.79
CA ALA A 147 10.18 -4.53 -2.42
C ALA A 147 11.14 -3.63 -1.66
N TRP A 148 10.59 -2.61 -1.02
CA TRP A 148 11.33 -1.79 -0.05
C TRP A 148 10.98 -2.27 1.35
N PRO A 149 11.97 -2.51 2.22
CA PRO A 149 11.68 -2.92 3.59
C PRO A 149 10.97 -1.81 4.36
N PRO A 150 10.29 -2.16 5.48
CA PRO A 150 9.74 -1.13 6.34
C PRO A 150 10.81 -0.14 6.79
N PRO A 151 10.46 1.15 6.97
CA PRO A 151 11.44 2.12 7.43
C PRO A 151 11.97 1.76 8.82
N THR A 152 13.26 2.02 9.03
CA THR A 152 13.87 1.89 10.35
C THR A 152 13.50 3.11 11.20
N ILE A 153 13.01 2.85 12.42
CA ILE A 153 12.55 3.90 13.33
C ILE A 153 13.20 3.73 14.70
#